data_d7f404522c95c16cd71046c7ea4f69b5
#
_entry.id   d7f404522c95c16cd71046c7ea4f69b5
#
_cell.length_a   1.000
_cell.length_b   1.000
_cell.length_c   1.000
_cell.angle_alpha   90.00
_cell.angle_beta   90.00
_cell.angle_gamma   90.00
#
_symmetry.space_group_name_H-M   'P 1'
#
loop_
_entity.id
_entity.type
_entity.pdbx_description
1 polymer ?
#
loop_
_entity_poly.entity_id
_entity_poly.type
_entity_poly.pdbx_seq_one_letter_code
_entity_poly.pdbx_strand_id
1 'polypeptide(L)'
;MRMRLSSRLSADLLLAIIFSISSGLIGAAGLEDAGASLKIGDVAPDWKVLPGTDDKKHSLADLHENRVIVLVFTCNSCPYSVDYEDRIIALRKKYADHKEGVVVVAINSSRKPAESLDKMKERAKDKEFPFAYLVDESQQVAEAHGAGTTPEFFVLNEDRHLVYKGALDDKTDAAQVQVKYVEHAIEAALKGELPETREVPARGCAIRFQRARK
;
A
#
# COMPACT_ATOMS: atom_id res chain seq x y z
N MET A 1 -3.21 -82.87 41.01
CA MET A 1 -1.92 -83.21 41.66
C MET A 1 -1.06 -81.93 41.71
N ARG A 2 -0.86 -81.43 42.92
CA ARG A 2 0.20 -80.58 43.44
C ARG A 2 0.50 -79.31 42.64
N MET A 3 0.08 -78.07 43.16
CA MET A 3 0.81 -77.25 44.19
C MET A 3 2.17 -76.70 43.67
N ARG A 4 2.35 -75.39 43.59
CA ARG A 4 2.86 -74.39 44.58
C ARG A 4 2.87 -73.01 43.93
N LEU A 5 2.30 -72.04 44.44
CA LEU A 5 2.72 -70.96 45.37
C LEU A 5 4.16 -70.54 45.34
N SER A 6 4.39 -69.26 45.00
CA SER A 6 5.25 -68.26 45.68
C SER A 6 5.17 -66.93 44.91
N SER A 7 4.57 -65.91 45.38
CA SER A 7 4.97 -64.79 46.24
C SER A 7 6.32 -64.13 45.92
N ARG A 8 6.34 -62.88 45.58
CA ARG A 8 7.03 -61.69 46.14
C ARG A 8 6.95 -60.55 45.19
N LEU A 9 6.29 -59.49 45.64
CA LEU A 9 6.76 -58.25 46.25
C LEU A 9 7.50 -57.30 45.29
N SER A 10 6.83 -56.13 45.14
CA SER A 10 7.33 -54.77 45.28
C SER A 10 8.34 -54.24 44.27
N ALA A 11 7.90 -53.22 43.58
CA ALA A 11 8.60 -51.91 43.56
C ALA A 11 7.71 -50.89 42.89
N ASP A 12 7.29 -49.95 43.72
CA ASP A 12 6.72 -48.66 43.29
C ASP A 12 7.69 -47.95 42.37
N LEU A 13 7.25 -47.57 41.16
CA LEU A 13 7.96 -46.60 40.36
C LEU A 13 6.99 -45.46 40.04
N LEU A 14 7.03 -44.46 40.90
CA LEU A 14 6.47 -43.14 40.71
C LEU A 14 7.07 -42.54 39.41
N LEU A 15 6.31 -42.55 38.33
CA LEU A 15 6.66 -41.82 37.11
C LEU A 15 6.16 -40.37 37.26
N ALA A 16 7.05 -39.48 37.67
CA ALA A 16 6.82 -38.05 37.70
C ALA A 16 6.67 -37.56 36.23
N ILE A 17 5.44 -37.23 35.85
CA ILE A 17 5.18 -36.55 34.59
C ILE A 17 5.62 -35.10 34.75
N ILE A 18 6.80 -34.81 34.23
CA ILE A 18 7.26 -33.39 34.08
C ILE A 18 6.46 -32.77 32.95
N PHE A 19 5.49 -31.97 33.32
CA PHE A 19 4.75 -31.13 32.41
C PHE A 19 5.69 -29.94 32.01
N SER A 20 6.41 -30.10 30.91
CA SER A 20 7.18 -29.00 30.30
C SER A 20 6.20 -27.98 29.76
N ILE A 21 5.98 -26.91 30.50
CA ILE A 21 5.31 -25.71 30.01
C ILE A 21 6.27 -25.06 29.00
N SER A 22 6.07 -25.37 27.75
CA SER A 22 6.68 -24.63 26.64
C SER A 22 6.04 -23.25 26.62
N SER A 23 6.69 -22.28 27.24
CA SER A 23 6.35 -20.87 27.07
C SER A 23 6.62 -20.49 25.64
N GLY A 24 5.56 -20.54 24.80
CA GLY A 24 5.59 -19.96 23.47
C GLY A 24 5.89 -18.46 23.61
N LEU A 25 7.07 -18.06 23.18
CA LEU A 25 7.36 -16.66 22.89
C LEU A 25 6.39 -16.24 21.80
N ILE A 26 5.36 -15.51 22.19
CA ILE A 26 4.60 -14.65 21.26
C ILE A 26 5.61 -13.62 20.81
N GLY A 27 6.13 -13.81 19.60
CA GLY A 27 6.98 -12.83 18.94
C GLY A 27 6.24 -11.51 18.93
N ALA A 28 6.76 -10.53 19.68
CA ALA A 28 6.39 -9.15 19.52
C ALA A 28 6.68 -8.80 18.05
N ALA A 29 5.62 -8.61 17.25
CA ALA A 29 5.74 -7.97 15.96
C ALA A 29 6.40 -6.62 16.22
N GLY A 30 7.63 -6.49 15.73
CA GLY A 30 8.46 -5.33 15.97
C GLY A 30 7.75 -4.06 15.52
N LEU A 31 7.84 -3.05 16.37
CA LEU A 31 7.74 -1.66 15.96
C LEU A 31 8.94 -1.40 15.06
N GLU A 32 8.82 -1.77 13.79
CA GLU A 32 9.85 -1.48 12.80
C GLU A 32 9.74 -0.01 12.42
N ASP A 33 10.78 0.68 12.78
CA ASP A 33 11.40 1.88 12.22
C ASP A 33 10.47 2.84 11.47
N ALA A 34 9.82 3.75 12.22
CA ALA A 34 9.09 4.89 11.66
C ALA A 34 10.07 5.87 11.01
N GLY A 35 10.59 5.53 9.81
CA GLY A 35 11.55 6.35 9.08
C GLY A 35 12.15 5.71 7.83
N ALA A 36 12.01 4.40 7.64
CA ALA A 36 12.52 3.74 6.44
C ALA A 36 11.52 3.89 5.29
N SER A 37 11.94 4.52 4.20
CA SER A 37 11.17 4.56 2.95
C SER A 37 10.86 3.14 2.47
N LEU A 38 9.61 2.86 2.12
CA LEU A 38 9.15 1.59 1.54
C LEU A 38 10.03 1.20 0.35
N LYS A 39 10.56 -0.03 0.35
CA LYS A 39 11.46 -0.56 -0.67
C LYS A 39 10.72 -1.53 -1.59
N ILE A 40 11.26 -1.72 -2.79
CA ILE A 40 10.77 -2.73 -3.71
C ILE A 40 10.84 -4.11 -3.05
N GLY A 41 9.71 -4.82 -3.06
CA GLY A 41 9.53 -6.12 -2.43
C GLY A 41 8.96 -6.06 -1.00
N ASP A 42 8.93 -4.91 -0.35
CA ASP A 42 8.31 -4.76 0.96
C ASP A 42 6.78 -4.85 0.86
N VAL A 43 6.12 -5.32 1.90
CA VAL A 43 4.67 -5.25 2.02
C VAL A 43 4.26 -3.80 2.28
N ALA A 44 3.31 -3.30 1.52
CA ALA A 44 2.82 -1.94 1.68
C ALA A 44 2.21 -1.71 3.08
N PRO A 45 2.48 -0.58 3.71
CA PRO A 45 1.85 -0.21 4.96
C PRO A 45 0.34 -0.14 4.83
N ASP A 46 -0.37 -0.69 5.81
CA ASP A 46 -1.82 -0.62 5.87
C ASP A 46 -2.30 0.78 6.25
N TRP A 47 -3.46 1.18 5.69
CA TRP A 47 -4.22 2.31 6.20
C TRP A 47 -5.67 1.88 6.48
N LYS A 48 -6.20 2.29 7.61
CA LYS A 48 -7.49 1.78 8.08
C LYS A 48 -8.67 2.61 7.61
N VAL A 49 -8.53 3.92 7.60
CA VAL A 49 -9.66 4.81 7.28
C VAL A 49 -9.16 6.13 6.71
N LEU A 50 -9.40 6.35 5.42
CA LEU A 50 -9.23 7.65 4.79
C LEU A 50 -10.56 8.13 4.21
N PRO A 51 -10.98 9.37 4.50
CA PRO A 51 -12.16 9.96 3.86
C PRO A 51 -11.95 10.15 2.36
N GLY A 52 -12.94 9.76 1.55
CA GLY A 52 -12.95 9.95 0.10
C GLY A 52 -13.81 11.11 -0.36
N THR A 53 -13.59 11.55 -1.58
CA THR A 53 -14.41 12.56 -2.25
C THR A 53 -15.81 12.07 -2.60
N ASP A 54 -16.05 10.78 -2.49
CA ASP A 54 -17.34 10.09 -2.68
C ASP A 54 -18.17 9.98 -1.38
N ASP A 55 -17.80 10.72 -0.33
CA ASP A 55 -18.41 10.69 1.00
C ASP A 55 -18.30 9.36 1.74
N LYS A 56 -17.43 8.45 1.27
CA LYS A 56 -17.14 7.18 1.92
C LYS A 56 -15.81 7.20 2.63
N LYS A 57 -15.61 6.20 3.47
CA LYS A 57 -14.35 5.89 4.11
C LYS A 57 -13.73 4.68 3.43
N HIS A 58 -12.45 4.74 3.16
CA HIS A 58 -11.71 3.71 2.43
C HIS A 58 -10.54 3.19 3.26
N SER A 59 -10.22 1.93 3.08
CA SER A 59 -9.06 1.26 3.67
C SER A 59 -8.33 0.44 2.61
N LEU A 60 -7.09 0.05 2.87
CA LEU A 60 -6.38 -0.88 2.00
C LEU A 60 -7.10 -2.23 1.93
N ALA A 61 -7.73 -2.64 3.04
CA ALA A 61 -8.46 -3.90 3.11
C ALA A 61 -9.67 -3.96 2.17
N ASP A 62 -10.29 -2.83 1.81
CA ASP A 62 -11.42 -2.79 0.87
C ASP A 62 -10.99 -3.19 -0.56
N LEU A 63 -9.70 -3.17 -0.82
CA LEU A 63 -9.12 -3.48 -2.13
C LEU A 63 -8.65 -4.94 -2.24
N HIS A 64 -9.05 -5.82 -1.34
CA HIS A 64 -8.56 -7.20 -1.23
C HIS A 64 -8.82 -8.06 -2.49
N GLU A 65 -9.86 -7.76 -3.27
CA GLU A 65 -10.17 -8.44 -4.52
C GLU A 65 -9.33 -7.95 -5.72
N ASN A 66 -8.61 -6.83 -5.56
CA ASN A 66 -7.81 -6.29 -6.64
C ASN A 66 -6.44 -6.96 -6.71
N ARG A 67 -6.07 -7.41 -7.91
CA ARG A 67 -4.77 -8.05 -8.18
C ARG A 67 -3.62 -7.05 -8.21
N VAL A 68 -3.90 -5.84 -8.68
CA VAL A 68 -2.91 -4.76 -8.74
C VAL A 68 -3.54 -3.47 -8.23
N ILE A 69 -2.83 -2.79 -7.32
CA ILE A 69 -3.23 -1.50 -6.80
C ILE A 69 -2.19 -0.45 -7.23
N VAL A 70 -2.66 0.60 -7.85
CA VAL A 70 -1.85 1.79 -8.15
C VAL A 70 -2.24 2.88 -7.16
N LEU A 71 -1.34 3.22 -6.25
CA LEU A 71 -1.48 4.39 -5.40
C LEU A 71 -0.80 5.57 -6.08
N VAL A 72 -1.45 6.72 -6.09
CA VAL A 72 -0.84 7.97 -6.54
C VAL A 72 -0.98 9.03 -5.45
N PHE A 73 0.15 9.45 -4.88
CA PHE A 73 0.19 10.62 -4.01
C PHE A 73 0.14 11.86 -4.88
N THR A 74 -0.95 12.63 -4.77
CA THR A 74 -1.23 13.79 -5.63
C THR A 74 -1.88 14.91 -4.84
N CYS A 75 -2.08 16.07 -5.45
CA CYS A 75 -2.80 17.18 -4.84
C CYS A 75 -3.35 18.16 -5.89
N ASN A 76 -4.32 18.99 -5.51
CA ASN A 76 -5.00 19.89 -6.42
C ASN A 76 -4.14 21.05 -6.92
N SER A 77 -3.19 21.54 -6.10
CA SER A 77 -2.45 22.77 -6.34
C SER A 77 -1.05 22.58 -6.91
N CYS A 78 -0.58 21.35 -7.08
CA CYS A 78 0.69 21.08 -7.73
C CYS A 78 0.53 21.15 -9.26
N PRO A 79 1.22 22.03 -9.99
CA PRO A 79 1.11 22.09 -11.44
C PRO A 79 1.39 20.75 -12.12
N TYR A 80 2.40 20.03 -11.64
CA TYR A 80 2.70 18.67 -12.14
C TYR A 80 1.54 17.69 -11.92
N SER A 81 0.91 17.71 -10.73
CA SER A 81 -0.27 16.87 -10.49
C SER A 81 -1.40 17.18 -11.46
N VAL A 82 -1.66 18.47 -11.70
CA VAL A 82 -2.70 18.95 -12.63
C VAL A 82 -2.40 18.48 -14.05
N ASP A 83 -1.15 18.58 -14.51
CA ASP A 83 -0.74 18.13 -15.85
C ASP A 83 -0.86 16.60 -16.04
N TYR A 84 -0.84 15.84 -14.94
CA TYR A 84 -0.94 14.38 -14.98
C TYR A 84 -2.38 13.85 -14.82
N GLU A 85 -3.35 14.66 -14.41
CA GLU A 85 -4.73 14.20 -14.16
C GLU A 85 -5.35 13.42 -15.32
N ASP A 86 -5.29 13.97 -16.54
CA ASP A 86 -5.88 13.32 -17.70
C ASP A 86 -5.21 11.97 -18.02
N ARG A 87 -3.90 11.85 -17.74
CA ARG A 87 -3.16 10.58 -17.89
C ARG A 87 -3.53 9.56 -16.81
N ILE A 88 -3.76 10.01 -15.58
CA ILE A 88 -4.24 9.14 -14.49
C ILE A 88 -5.67 8.66 -14.80
N ILE A 89 -6.53 9.54 -15.29
CA ILE A 89 -7.88 9.20 -15.76
C ILE A 89 -7.81 8.16 -16.89
N ALA A 90 -6.94 8.39 -17.88
CA ALA A 90 -6.75 7.46 -19.00
C ALA A 90 -6.21 6.11 -18.53
N LEU A 91 -5.25 6.10 -17.59
CA LEU A 91 -4.73 4.88 -16.96
C LEU A 91 -5.86 4.08 -16.32
N ARG A 92 -6.70 4.72 -15.48
CA ARG A 92 -7.82 4.04 -14.82
C ARG A 92 -8.84 3.52 -15.83
N LYS A 93 -9.13 4.29 -16.89
CA LYS A 93 -10.06 3.88 -17.96
C LYS A 93 -9.51 2.69 -18.75
N LYS A 94 -8.20 2.65 -19.03
CA LYS A 94 -7.55 1.52 -19.72
C LYS A 94 -7.76 0.20 -18.98
N TYR A 95 -7.70 0.23 -17.65
CA TYR A 95 -7.87 -0.95 -16.79
C TYR A 95 -9.24 -0.97 -16.09
N ALA A 96 -10.28 -0.43 -16.73
CA ALA A 96 -11.63 -0.38 -16.16
C ALA A 96 -12.31 -1.73 -16.07
N ASP A 97 -11.90 -2.71 -16.88
CA ASP A 97 -12.46 -4.05 -16.87
C ASP A 97 -12.09 -4.76 -15.55
N HIS A 98 -13.11 -5.11 -14.77
CA HIS A 98 -12.94 -5.81 -13.49
C HIS A 98 -12.21 -7.16 -13.61
N LYS A 99 -12.16 -7.76 -14.81
CA LYS A 99 -11.46 -9.04 -15.02
C LYS A 99 -9.95 -8.93 -14.77
N GLU A 100 -9.37 -7.77 -15.02
CA GLU A 100 -7.93 -7.55 -14.78
C GLU A 100 -7.63 -7.27 -13.31
N GLY A 101 -8.63 -6.83 -12.52
CA GLY A 101 -8.48 -6.57 -11.09
C GLY A 101 -7.51 -5.43 -10.77
N VAL A 102 -7.39 -4.42 -11.65
CA VAL A 102 -6.54 -3.25 -11.43
C VAL A 102 -7.36 -2.09 -10.87
N VAL A 103 -6.90 -1.48 -9.81
CA VAL A 103 -7.50 -0.28 -9.22
C VAL A 103 -6.49 0.85 -9.12
N VAL A 104 -6.95 2.09 -9.28
CA VAL A 104 -6.18 3.31 -9.03
C VAL A 104 -6.81 4.01 -7.84
N VAL A 105 -5.99 4.42 -6.88
CA VAL A 105 -6.39 5.21 -5.71
C VAL A 105 -5.47 6.42 -5.61
N ALA A 106 -6.06 7.61 -5.64
CA ALA A 106 -5.36 8.87 -5.43
C ALA A 106 -5.41 9.28 -3.95
N ILE A 107 -4.29 9.70 -3.40
CA ILE A 107 -4.16 10.09 -1.98
C ILE A 107 -3.57 11.50 -1.93
N ASN A 108 -4.25 12.40 -1.23
CA ASN A 108 -3.80 13.76 -1.00
C ASN A 108 -3.37 13.93 0.47
N SER A 109 -2.08 14.09 0.69
CA SER A 109 -1.48 14.31 2.02
C SER A 109 -1.05 15.79 2.21
N SER A 110 -1.51 16.69 1.36
CA SER A 110 -1.23 18.12 1.50
C SER A 110 -2.20 18.77 2.49
N ARG A 111 -1.69 19.66 3.34
CA ARG A 111 -2.48 20.36 4.36
C ARG A 111 -2.77 21.84 4.01
N LYS A 112 -2.60 22.20 2.77
CA LYS A 112 -2.94 23.58 2.32
C LYS A 112 -4.46 23.76 2.28
N PRO A 113 -5.00 24.96 2.51
CA PRO A 113 -6.44 25.21 2.42
C PRO A 113 -7.06 24.81 1.07
N ALA A 114 -6.32 24.94 -0.03
CA ALA A 114 -6.74 24.51 -1.36
C ALA A 114 -6.86 22.99 -1.53
N GLU A 115 -6.42 22.21 -0.53
CA GLU A 115 -6.42 20.76 -0.51
C GLU A 115 -7.44 20.19 0.50
N SER A 116 -8.36 21.02 1.01
CA SER A 116 -9.44 20.55 1.87
C SER A 116 -10.31 19.53 1.14
N LEU A 117 -10.94 18.62 1.90
CA LEU A 117 -11.81 17.60 1.32
C LEU A 117 -12.90 18.20 0.41
N ASP A 118 -13.45 19.35 0.75
CA ASP A 118 -14.45 20.05 -0.09
C ASP A 118 -13.84 20.47 -1.43
N LYS A 119 -12.61 21.02 -1.42
CA LYS A 119 -11.92 21.39 -2.66
C LYS A 119 -11.50 20.17 -3.49
N MET A 120 -11.18 19.06 -2.84
CA MET A 120 -10.94 17.79 -3.51
C MET A 120 -12.22 17.25 -4.16
N LYS A 121 -13.38 17.35 -3.49
CA LYS A 121 -14.70 16.98 -4.06
C LYS A 121 -15.06 17.83 -5.28
N GLU A 122 -14.90 19.16 -5.19
CA GLU A 122 -15.06 20.05 -6.34
C GLU A 122 -14.20 19.58 -7.51
N ARG A 123 -12.89 19.37 -7.27
CA ARG A 123 -11.95 18.94 -8.30
C ARG A 123 -12.31 17.58 -8.91
N ALA A 124 -12.62 16.60 -8.06
CA ALA A 124 -12.97 15.24 -8.51
C ALA A 124 -14.24 15.25 -9.38
N LYS A 125 -15.21 16.10 -9.04
CA LYS A 125 -16.45 16.29 -9.81
C LYS A 125 -16.17 16.98 -11.15
N ASP A 126 -15.41 18.08 -11.14
CA ASP A 126 -15.14 18.88 -12.34
C ASP A 126 -14.32 18.08 -13.38
N LYS A 127 -13.44 17.22 -12.90
CA LYS A 127 -12.59 16.37 -13.74
C LYS A 127 -13.16 14.96 -13.99
N GLU A 128 -14.31 14.65 -13.39
CA GLU A 128 -14.95 13.33 -13.48
C GLU A 128 -13.98 12.19 -13.14
N PHE A 129 -13.28 12.28 -12.00
CA PHE A 129 -12.30 11.26 -11.59
C PHE A 129 -12.96 9.88 -11.47
N PRO A 130 -12.51 8.89 -12.26
CA PRO A 130 -13.08 7.52 -12.23
C PRO A 130 -12.42 6.64 -11.17
N PHE A 131 -11.80 7.21 -10.14
CA PHE A 131 -11.05 6.55 -9.08
C PHE A 131 -11.33 7.20 -7.73
N ALA A 132 -11.08 6.46 -6.64
CA ALA A 132 -11.16 7.02 -5.30
C ALA A 132 -10.08 8.09 -5.09
N TYR A 133 -10.48 9.26 -4.60
CA TYR A 133 -9.57 10.34 -4.25
C TYR A 133 -9.71 10.62 -2.75
N LEU A 134 -8.68 10.24 -1.98
CA LEU A 134 -8.69 10.15 -0.54
C LEU A 134 -7.87 11.26 0.11
N VAL A 135 -8.28 11.74 1.28
CA VAL A 135 -7.50 12.69 2.05
C VAL A 135 -6.76 11.99 3.19
N ASP A 136 -5.43 12.14 3.21
CA ASP A 136 -4.55 11.73 4.31
C ASP A 136 -4.15 12.98 5.11
N GLU A 137 -5.09 13.51 5.91
CA GLU A 137 -4.89 14.72 6.70
C GLU A 137 -3.77 14.57 7.73
N SER A 138 -3.60 13.35 8.25
CA SER A 138 -2.54 13.03 9.21
C SER A 138 -1.15 12.97 8.59
N GLN A 139 -1.05 12.81 7.28
CA GLN A 139 0.15 12.55 6.49
C GLN A 139 0.83 11.21 6.81
N GLN A 140 0.22 10.38 7.67
CA GLN A 140 0.80 9.10 8.10
C GLN A 140 0.92 8.10 6.97
N VAL A 141 -0.05 8.10 6.03
CA VAL A 141 0.00 7.19 4.89
C VAL A 141 1.14 7.56 3.95
N ALA A 142 1.32 8.85 3.66
CA ALA A 142 2.45 9.30 2.86
C ALA A 142 3.80 9.02 3.53
N GLU A 143 3.92 9.29 4.84
CA GLU A 143 5.15 9.00 5.61
C GLU A 143 5.48 7.50 5.59
N ALA A 144 4.49 6.65 5.86
CA ALA A 144 4.69 5.20 5.91
C ALA A 144 5.10 4.60 4.55
N HIS A 145 4.59 5.17 3.45
CA HIS A 145 5.00 4.76 2.09
C HIS A 145 6.32 5.41 1.65
N GLY A 146 6.83 6.40 2.37
CA GLY A 146 7.99 7.18 1.98
C GLY A 146 7.73 8.07 0.76
N ALA A 147 6.46 8.45 0.53
CA ALA A 147 6.10 9.36 -0.55
C ALA A 147 6.62 10.77 -0.25
N GLY A 148 7.41 11.32 -1.15
CA GLY A 148 8.06 12.64 -0.97
C GLY A 148 7.58 13.71 -1.94
N THR A 149 6.89 13.32 -2.99
CA THR A 149 6.60 14.19 -4.15
C THR A 149 5.15 14.01 -4.62
N THR A 150 4.58 15.00 -5.29
CA THR A 150 3.29 14.88 -5.98
C THR A 150 3.42 15.36 -7.43
N PRO A 151 3.00 14.53 -8.44
CA PRO A 151 2.50 13.16 -8.27
C PRO A 151 3.64 12.15 -8.10
N GLU A 152 3.42 11.14 -7.26
CA GLU A 152 4.31 9.99 -7.10
C GLU A 152 3.50 8.70 -7.07
N PHE A 153 3.93 7.67 -7.79
CA PHE A 153 3.18 6.44 -8.02
C PHE A 153 3.82 5.26 -7.31
N PHE A 154 2.99 4.38 -6.77
CA PHE A 154 3.35 3.11 -6.15
C PHE A 154 2.47 2.02 -6.74
N VAL A 155 3.06 0.96 -7.27
CA VAL A 155 2.32 -0.18 -7.80
C VAL A 155 2.52 -1.36 -6.86
N LEU A 156 1.41 -1.92 -6.37
CA LEU A 156 1.38 -3.07 -5.48
C LEU A 156 0.80 -4.26 -6.25
N ASN A 157 1.40 -5.44 -6.07
CA ASN A 157 0.88 -6.69 -6.60
C ASN A 157 -0.29 -7.26 -5.74
N GLU A 158 -0.79 -8.45 -6.06
CA GLU A 158 -1.90 -9.10 -5.36
C GLU A 158 -1.60 -9.40 -3.89
N ASP A 159 -0.33 -9.65 -3.53
CA ASP A 159 0.13 -9.85 -2.16
C ASP A 159 0.48 -8.53 -1.43
N ARG A 160 0.18 -7.39 -2.05
CA ARG A 160 0.47 -6.04 -1.52
C ARG A 160 1.96 -5.73 -1.39
N HIS A 161 2.82 -6.45 -2.10
CA HIS A 161 4.22 -6.08 -2.20
C HIS A 161 4.41 -4.94 -3.21
N LEU A 162 5.26 -3.99 -2.86
CA LEU A 162 5.65 -2.91 -3.76
C LEU A 162 6.51 -3.46 -4.91
N VAL A 163 6.04 -3.30 -6.14
CA VAL A 163 6.77 -3.72 -7.35
C VAL A 163 7.34 -2.54 -8.13
N TYR A 164 6.79 -1.36 -7.97
CA TYR A 164 7.27 -0.13 -8.61
C TYR A 164 6.97 1.09 -7.75
N LYS A 165 7.89 2.08 -7.75
CA LYS A 165 7.62 3.43 -7.23
C LYS A 165 8.29 4.50 -8.09
N GLY A 166 7.63 5.68 -8.20
CA GLY A 166 8.20 6.85 -8.86
C GLY A 166 7.29 7.54 -9.87
N ALA A 167 7.85 7.91 -11.02
CA ALA A 167 7.15 8.66 -12.08
C ALA A 167 6.10 7.81 -12.81
N LEU A 168 5.06 8.44 -13.38
CA LEU A 168 4.08 7.76 -14.26
C LEU A 168 4.74 7.25 -15.54
N ASP A 169 5.54 8.14 -16.14
CA ASP A 169 6.18 7.97 -17.44
C ASP A 169 7.48 8.79 -17.51
N ASP A 170 8.15 8.78 -18.66
CA ASP A 170 9.48 9.38 -18.85
C ASP A 170 9.44 10.88 -19.17
N LYS A 171 8.27 11.47 -19.43
CA LYS A 171 8.13 12.88 -19.84
C LYS A 171 7.01 13.60 -19.11
N THR A 172 7.21 14.88 -18.83
CA THR A 172 6.16 15.77 -18.33
C THR A 172 5.14 16.08 -19.43
N ASP A 173 5.63 16.32 -20.65
CA ASP A 173 4.79 16.53 -21.82
C ASP A 173 4.25 15.17 -22.33
N ALA A 174 2.93 15.02 -22.24
CA ALA A 174 2.24 13.79 -22.64
C ALA A 174 2.50 13.39 -24.12
N ALA A 175 2.70 14.39 -25.01
CA ALA A 175 2.95 14.13 -26.42
C ALA A 175 4.33 13.53 -26.71
N GLN A 176 5.26 13.66 -25.76
CA GLN A 176 6.64 13.17 -25.87
C GLN A 176 6.91 11.87 -25.11
N VAL A 177 5.88 11.31 -24.44
CA VAL A 177 6.02 10.08 -23.66
C VAL A 177 6.40 8.90 -24.56
N GLN A 178 7.51 8.25 -24.24
CA GLN A 178 8.00 7.05 -24.90
C GLN A 178 7.95 5.82 -23.99
N VAL A 179 8.14 6.01 -22.68
CA VAL A 179 8.15 4.92 -21.69
C VAL A 179 7.07 5.16 -20.63
N LYS A 180 6.18 4.20 -20.46
CA LYS A 180 5.06 4.23 -19.52
C LYS A 180 5.35 3.31 -18.34
N TYR A 181 6.13 3.80 -17.37
CA TYR A 181 6.63 2.99 -16.27
C TYR A 181 5.54 2.31 -15.45
N VAL A 182 4.49 3.06 -15.08
CA VAL A 182 3.38 2.50 -14.29
C VAL A 182 2.60 1.45 -15.08
N GLU A 183 2.35 1.66 -16.39
CA GLU A 183 1.68 0.64 -17.23
C GLU A 183 2.53 -0.64 -17.32
N HIS A 184 3.85 -0.52 -17.53
CA HIS A 184 4.75 -1.68 -17.54
C HIS A 184 4.75 -2.42 -16.20
N ALA A 185 4.71 -1.67 -15.09
CA ALA A 185 4.65 -2.27 -13.76
C ALA A 185 3.33 -3.00 -13.50
N ILE A 186 2.20 -2.45 -13.94
CA ILE A 186 0.89 -3.11 -13.86
C ILE A 186 0.92 -4.42 -14.66
N GLU A 187 1.39 -4.38 -15.90
CA GLU A 187 1.42 -5.55 -16.78
C GLU A 187 2.33 -6.66 -16.25
N ALA A 188 3.48 -6.30 -15.67
CA ALA A 188 4.36 -7.26 -15.00
C ALA A 188 3.68 -7.87 -13.77
N ALA A 189 3.09 -7.03 -12.89
CA ALA A 189 2.40 -7.49 -11.69
C ALA A 189 1.22 -8.43 -12.00
N LEU A 190 0.44 -8.16 -13.06
CA LEU A 190 -0.65 -9.03 -13.52
C LEU A 190 -0.16 -10.43 -13.95
N LYS A 191 1.09 -10.54 -14.38
CA LYS A 191 1.75 -11.82 -14.73
C LYS A 191 2.45 -12.47 -13.54
N GLY A 192 2.46 -11.84 -12.36
CA GLY A 192 3.25 -12.29 -11.20
C GLY A 192 4.75 -12.04 -11.35
N GLU A 193 5.13 -11.12 -12.23
CA GLU A 193 6.52 -10.75 -12.52
C GLU A 193 6.88 -9.38 -11.91
N LEU A 194 8.18 -9.12 -11.79
CA LEU A 194 8.67 -7.79 -11.46
C LEU A 194 8.96 -7.01 -12.74
N PRO A 195 8.64 -5.71 -12.80
CA PRO A 195 8.98 -4.89 -13.96
C PRO A 195 10.52 -4.75 -14.10
N GLU A 196 10.99 -4.54 -15.31
CA GLU A 196 12.40 -4.27 -15.60
C GLU A 196 12.86 -3.00 -14.87
N THR A 197 12.07 -1.92 -14.98
CA THR A 197 12.29 -0.67 -14.26
C THR A 197 11.40 -0.65 -13.03
N ARG A 198 12.00 -0.61 -11.84
CA ARG A 198 11.28 -0.72 -10.56
C ARG A 198 11.20 0.59 -9.81
N GLU A 199 12.11 1.51 -10.06
CA GLU A 199 12.16 2.80 -9.39
C GLU A 199 12.67 3.89 -10.33
N VAL A 200 11.94 5.00 -10.40
CA VAL A 200 12.32 6.18 -11.19
C VAL A 200 11.98 7.42 -10.37
N PRO A 201 12.88 8.39 -10.21
CA PRO A 201 12.59 9.60 -9.47
C PRO A 201 11.33 10.30 -9.98
N ALA A 202 10.35 10.51 -9.09
CA ALA A 202 9.17 11.29 -9.40
C ALA A 202 9.52 12.76 -9.62
N ARG A 203 8.82 13.42 -10.54
CA ARG A 203 8.96 14.86 -10.82
C ARG A 203 7.72 15.59 -10.36
N GLY A 204 7.88 16.55 -9.45
CA GLY A 204 6.73 17.27 -8.92
C GLY A 204 7.05 18.16 -7.74
N CYS A 205 6.01 18.48 -6.97
CA CYS A 205 6.10 19.30 -5.78
C CYS A 205 6.35 18.43 -4.54
N ALA A 206 7.23 18.87 -3.66
CA ALA A 206 7.51 18.16 -2.41
C ALA A 206 6.27 18.13 -1.49
N ILE A 207 5.98 16.98 -0.90
CA ILE A 207 5.05 16.85 0.23
C ILE A 207 5.72 17.47 1.44
N ARG A 208 5.06 18.49 2.04
CA ARG A 208 5.58 19.15 3.23
C ARG A 208 4.98 18.50 4.47
N PHE A 209 5.74 17.62 5.08
CA PHE A 209 5.36 16.98 6.33
C PHE A 209 5.40 17.95 7.51
N GLN A 210 4.41 17.84 8.40
CA GLN A 210 4.45 18.59 9.67
C GLN A 210 5.42 17.88 10.62
N ARG A 211 6.42 18.63 11.05
CA ARG A 211 7.26 18.17 12.16
C ARG A 211 6.43 18.13 13.42
N ALA A 212 6.49 17.01 14.17
CA ALA A 212 5.94 16.97 15.52
C ALA A 212 6.55 18.13 16.31
N ARG A 213 5.72 18.99 16.88
CA ARG A 213 6.20 19.99 17.85
C ARG A 213 6.72 19.22 19.06
N LYS A 214 8.02 19.34 19.30
CA LYS A 214 8.66 18.83 20.53
C LYS A 214 8.16 19.61 21.73
#